data_6498aa130de351bef91e5388bee15996
#
_entry.id   6498aa130de351bef91e5388bee15996
#
_cell.length_a   1.000
_cell.length_b   1.000
_cell.length_c   1.000
_cell.angle_alpha   90.00
_cell.angle_beta   90.00
_cell.angle_gamma   90.00
#
_symmetry.space_group_name_H-M   'P 1'
#
loop_
_entity.id
_entity.type
_entity.pdbx_description
1 polymer ?
#
loop_
_entity_poly.entity_id
_entity_poly.type
_entity_poly.pdbx_seq_one_letter_code
_entity_poly.pdbx_strand_id
1 'polypeptide(L)'
;SSDKEEKAVLANMGAQQLYDRAKQSMEVGNFSAAAQTLSALDSRYPFGPLSHQVQLDLIYSYYKSGKNEETLATIDRFIRLNPNHSDVDYAYYMRGLTNMESDSNLFQELMNIDRTDRDPSKSRQAFEDFRRLIQQYPDSKYAADAKQRMVHIKDRLARYEIAIARFYMRRQAYVAAANRGRYVIEHFPNTTQVQQALEIMVSSYEQLGLKELRDNAMKTLKLN
;
A
#
# COMPACT_ATOMS: atom_id res chain seq x y z
N SER A 1 -1.72 32.55 16.32
CA SER A 1 -2.92 32.94 17.05
C SER A 1 -4.14 32.13 16.62
N SER A 2 -4.30 31.94 15.30
CA SER A 2 -5.45 31.21 14.72
C SER A 2 -5.63 29.78 15.30
N ASP A 3 -4.55 29.03 15.45
CA ASP A 3 -4.61 27.66 16.00
C ASP A 3 -5.05 27.63 17.47
N LYS A 4 -4.65 28.63 18.25
CA LYS A 4 -5.05 28.72 19.67
C LYS A 4 -6.53 29.08 19.81
N GLU A 5 -7.01 29.98 18.93
CA GLU A 5 -8.40 30.38 18.92
C GLU A 5 -9.31 29.24 18.49
N GLU A 6 -8.90 28.50 17.47
CA GLU A 6 -9.62 27.32 17.00
C GLU A 6 -9.68 26.23 18.06
N LYS A 7 -8.57 25.93 18.74
CA LYS A 7 -8.54 24.98 19.85
C LYS A 7 -9.44 25.42 21.00
N ALA A 8 -9.49 26.72 21.30
CA ALA A 8 -10.37 27.25 22.35
C ALA A 8 -11.84 27.08 21.99
N VAL A 9 -12.23 27.29 20.73
CA VAL A 9 -13.59 27.09 20.23
C VAL A 9 -13.98 25.61 20.36
N LEU A 10 -13.12 24.70 19.90
CA LEU A 10 -13.36 23.27 19.97
C LEU A 10 -13.48 22.78 21.43
N ALA A 11 -12.73 23.35 22.35
CA ALA A 11 -12.74 22.98 23.77
C ALA A 11 -14.10 23.20 24.44
N ASN A 12 -14.93 24.10 23.93
CA ASN A 12 -16.24 24.45 24.51
C ASN A 12 -17.42 23.74 23.86
N MET A 13 -17.17 22.90 22.85
CA MET A 13 -18.23 22.19 22.11
C MET A 13 -18.50 20.81 22.71
N GLY A 14 -19.77 20.39 22.72
CA GLY A 14 -20.15 19.02 23.05
C GLY A 14 -19.86 18.04 21.94
N ALA A 15 -20.00 16.73 22.24
CA ALA A 15 -19.67 15.66 21.28
C ALA A 15 -20.43 15.78 19.97
N GLN A 16 -21.75 15.99 20.03
CA GLN A 16 -22.58 16.09 18.81
C GLN A 16 -22.22 17.34 18.00
N GLN A 17 -21.95 18.46 18.66
CA GLN A 17 -21.54 19.70 17.98
C GLN A 17 -20.20 19.54 17.26
N LEU A 18 -19.24 18.90 17.92
CA LEU A 18 -17.94 18.61 17.32
C LEU A 18 -18.09 17.70 16.09
N TYR A 19 -18.91 16.67 16.22
CA TYR A 19 -19.15 15.74 15.10
C TYR A 19 -19.82 16.45 13.93
N ASP A 20 -20.84 17.25 14.16
CA ASP A 20 -21.54 18.01 13.14
C ASP A 20 -20.58 18.98 12.42
N ARG A 21 -19.70 19.64 13.17
CA ARG A 21 -18.68 20.52 12.61
C ARG A 21 -17.71 19.75 11.73
N ALA A 22 -17.25 18.57 12.18
CA ALA A 22 -16.37 17.72 11.41
C ALA A 22 -17.02 17.26 10.10
N LYS A 23 -18.29 16.84 10.16
CA LYS A 23 -19.05 16.42 8.97
C LYS A 23 -19.18 17.55 7.96
N GLN A 24 -19.41 18.76 8.42
CA GLN A 24 -19.46 19.94 7.58
C GLN A 24 -18.14 20.18 6.86
N SER A 25 -17.03 20.08 7.59
CA SER A 25 -15.69 20.21 7.01
C SER A 25 -15.40 19.14 5.96
N MET A 26 -15.83 17.89 6.22
CA MET A 26 -15.70 16.79 5.25
C MET A 26 -16.52 17.06 3.98
N GLU A 27 -17.74 17.54 4.12
CA GLU A 27 -18.63 17.82 2.99
C GLU A 27 -18.08 18.87 2.04
N VAL A 28 -17.40 19.88 2.57
CA VAL A 28 -16.75 20.92 1.75
C VAL A 28 -15.32 20.55 1.33
N GLY A 29 -14.85 19.35 1.65
CA GLY A 29 -13.55 18.86 1.26
C GLY A 29 -12.39 19.37 2.12
N ASN A 30 -12.68 20.01 3.25
CA ASN A 30 -11.64 20.46 4.18
C ASN A 30 -11.28 19.35 5.17
N PHE A 31 -10.55 18.35 4.67
CA PHE A 31 -10.21 17.16 5.46
C PHE A 31 -9.20 17.45 6.56
N SER A 32 -8.34 18.43 6.38
CA SER A 32 -7.39 18.84 7.43
C SER A 32 -8.13 19.39 8.65
N ALA A 33 -9.10 20.28 8.44
CA ALA A 33 -9.94 20.80 9.52
C ALA A 33 -10.81 19.71 10.15
N ALA A 34 -11.37 18.82 9.32
CA ALA A 34 -12.15 17.68 9.81
C ALA A 34 -11.31 16.78 10.71
N ALA A 35 -10.08 16.45 10.31
CA ALA A 35 -9.18 15.63 11.11
C ALA A 35 -8.87 16.27 12.47
N GLN A 36 -8.65 17.57 12.49
CA GLN A 36 -8.39 18.30 13.73
C GLN A 36 -9.59 18.21 14.70
N THR A 37 -10.79 18.44 14.19
CA THR A 37 -12.03 18.36 14.99
C THR A 37 -12.29 16.94 15.47
N LEU A 38 -12.14 15.94 14.58
CA LEU A 38 -12.35 14.53 14.92
C LEU A 38 -11.31 14.01 15.91
N SER A 39 -10.07 14.47 15.81
CA SER A 39 -9.02 14.12 16.76
C SER A 39 -9.33 14.64 18.16
N ALA A 40 -9.83 15.88 18.26
CA ALA A 40 -10.28 16.46 19.53
C ALA A 40 -11.46 15.66 20.10
N LEU A 41 -12.42 15.30 19.26
CA LEU A 41 -13.58 14.52 19.66
C LEU A 41 -13.18 13.12 20.16
N ASP A 42 -12.29 12.44 19.43
CA ASP A 42 -11.77 11.12 19.78
C ASP A 42 -11.02 11.13 21.13
N SER A 43 -10.21 12.16 21.36
CA SER A 43 -9.46 12.31 22.63
C SER A 43 -10.39 12.59 23.80
N ARG A 44 -11.45 13.35 23.58
CA ARG A 44 -12.35 13.76 24.65
C ARG A 44 -13.39 12.70 24.99
N TYR A 45 -13.88 11.96 23.97
CA TYR A 45 -14.94 10.95 24.12
C TYR A 45 -14.54 9.62 23.46
N PRO A 46 -13.47 8.96 23.95
CA PRO A 46 -12.91 7.78 23.27
C PRO A 46 -13.83 6.55 23.27
N PHE A 47 -14.81 6.51 24.19
CA PHE A 47 -15.73 5.38 24.36
C PHE A 47 -17.20 5.79 24.23
N GLY A 48 -17.47 6.97 23.67
CA GLY A 48 -18.83 7.47 23.47
C GLY A 48 -19.59 6.73 22.36
N PRO A 49 -20.89 7.02 22.22
CA PRO A 49 -21.73 6.36 21.19
C PRO A 49 -21.24 6.59 19.75
N LEU A 50 -20.53 7.69 19.51
CA LEU A 50 -20.02 8.05 18.20
C LEU A 50 -18.58 7.55 17.95
N SER A 51 -17.95 6.89 18.94
CA SER A 51 -16.51 6.60 18.90
C SER A 51 -16.08 5.82 17.66
N HIS A 52 -16.82 4.79 17.25
CA HIS A 52 -16.47 4.00 16.06
C HIS A 52 -16.54 4.85 14.79
N GLN A 53 -17.63 5.59 14.61
CA GLN A 53 -17.81 6.44 13.43
C GLN A 53 -16.79 7.57 13.39
N VAL A 54 -16.47 8.16 14.53
CA VAL A 54 -15.43 9.19 14.67
C VAL A 54 -14.09 8.65 14.21
N GLN A 55 -13.72 7.44 14.65
CA GLN A 55 -12.46 6.81 14.26
C GLN A 55 -12.39 6.53 12.77
N LEU A 56 -13.49 6.04 12.18
CA LEU A 56 -13.56 5.77 10.73
C LEU A 56 -13.45 7.06 9.92
N ASP A 57 -14.15 8.11 10.32
CA ASP A 57 -14.09 9.42 9.67
C ASP A 57 -12.72 10.06 9.83
N LEU A 58 -12.07 9.84 10.98
CA LEU A 58 -10.71 10.32 11.24
C LEU A 58 -9.68 9.64 10.33
N ILE A 59 -9.79 8.33 10.15
CA ILE A 59 -8.95 7.59 9.20
C ILE A 59 -9.06 8.21 7.81
N TYR A 60 -10.29 8.40 7.33
CA TYR A 60 -10.52 8.97 6.00
C TYR A 60 -9.99 10.40 5.90
N SER A 61 -10.22 11.22 6.90
CA SER A 61 -9.79 12.63 6.91
C SER A 61 -8.28 12.78 6.93
N TYR A 62 -7.59 11.95 7.72
CA TYR A 62 -6.12 11.91 7.70
C TYR A 62 -5.59 11.45 6.35
N TYR A 63 -6.18 10.40 5.78
CA TYR A 63 -5.79 9.89 4.47
C TYR A 63 -5.94 10.97 3.39
N LYS A 64 -7.09 11.64 3.33
CA LYS A 64 -7.38 12.67 2.34
C LYS A 64 -6.52 13.92 2.52
N SER A 65 -6.03 14.18 3.72
CA SER A 65 -5.12 15.30 4.00
C SER A 65 -3.64 14.93 3.87
N GLY A 66 -3.32 13.70 3.45
CA GLY A 66 -1.96 13.26 3.21
C GLY A 66 -1.15 12.95 4.46
N LYS A 67 -1.80 12.78 5.60
CA LYS A 67 -1.13 12.50 6.89
C LYS A 67 -1.00 10.99 7.08
N ASN A 68 -0.06 10.38 6.37
CA ASN A 68 0.06 8.93 6.29
C ASN A 68 0.37 8.26 7.63
N GLU A 69 1.25 8.84 8.44
CA GLU A 69 1.62 8.28 9.74
C GLU A 69 0.42 8.27 10.70
N GLU A 70 -0.30 9.38 10.76
CA GLU A 70 -1.50 9.51 11.60
C GLU A 70 -2.61 8.58 11.11
N THR A 71 -2.75 8.41 9.81
CA THR A 71 -3.70 7.46 9.22
C THR A 71 -3.41 6.05 9.70
N LEU A 72 -2.17 5.59 9.56
CA LEU A 72 -1.76 4.24 9.98
C LEU A 72 -1.95 4.03 11.47
N ALA A 73 -1.58 5.00 12.29
CA ALA A 73 -1.74 4.90 13.75
C ALA A 73 -3.21 4.78 14.16
N THR A 74 -4.08 5.56 13.52
CA THR A 74 -5.52 5.52 13.79
C THR A 74 -6.14 4.19 13.34
N ILE A 75 -5.74 3.68 12.17
CA ILE A 75 -6.17 2.37 11.67
C ILE A 75 -5.76 1.25 12.64
N ASP A 76 -4.50 1.22 13.05
CA ASP A 76 -3.98 0.18 13.95
C ASP A 76 -4.72 0.19 15.28
N ARG A 77 -5.01 1.37 15.81
CA ARG A 77 -5.79 1.50 17.04
C ARG A 77 -7.24 1.01 16.83
N PHE A 78 -7.88 1.36 15.72
CA PHE A 78 -9.24 0.91 15.43
C PHE A 78 -9.33 -0.61 15.38
N ILE A 79 -8.41 -1.26 14.66
CA ILE A 79 -8.37 -2.72 14.53
C ILE A 79 -8.11 -3.38 15.88
N ARG A 80 -7.17 -2.84 16.66
CA ARG A 80 -6.82 -3.38 17.98
C ARG A 80 -7.99 -3.29 18.96
N LEU A 81 -8.69 -2.18 18.99
CA LEU A 81 -9.80 -1.94 19.94
C LEU A 81 -11.11 -2.59 19.47
N ASN A 82 -11.28 -2.79 18.17
CA ASN A 82 -12.53 -3.25 17.58
C ASN A 82 -12.29 -4.38 16.56
N PRO A 83 -11.65 -5.50 16.94
CA PRO A 83 -11.21 -6.52 15.98
C PRO A 83 -12.36 -7.22 15.25
N ASN A 84 -13.56 -7.20 15.82
CA ASN A 84 -14.74 -7.85 15.25
C ASN A 84 -15.79 -6.86 14.72
N HIS A 85 -15.43 -5.58 14.58
CA HIS A 85 -16.35 -4.58 14.05
C HIS A 85 -16.63 -4.83 12.56
N SER A 86 -17.86 -4.54 12.12
CA SER A 86 -18.28 -4.76 10.73
C SER A 86 -17.47 -3.96 9.69
N ASP A 87 -16.80 -2.87 10.11
CA ASP A 87 -16.01 -2.01 9.23
C ASP A 87 -14.49 -2.25 9.36
N VAL A 88 -14.06 -3.37 9.94
CA VAL A 88 -12.63 -3.73 9.98
C VAL A 88 -12.07 -3.95 8.58
N ASP A 89 -12.89 -4.43 7.65
CA ASP A 89 -12.51 -4.54 6.24
C ASP A 89 -12.11 -3.18 5.65
N TYR A 90 -12.88 -2.13 5.93
CA TYR A 90 -12.54 -0.75 5.55
C TYR A 90 -11.19 -0.33 6.11
N ALA A 91 -10.92 -0.65 7.38
CA ALA A 91 -9.67 -0.31 8.03
C ALA A 91 -8.46 -0.97 7.32
N TYR A 92 -8.54 -2.25 6.98
CA TYR A 92 -7.48 -2.92 6.22
C TYR A 92 -7.33 -2.34 4.81
N TYR A 93 -8.45 -2.03 4.16
CA TYR A 93 -8.42 -1.41 2.84
C TYR A 93 -7.70 -0.06 2.87
N MET A 94 -8.05 0.79 3.82
CA MET A 94 -7.41 2.11 4.00
C MET A 94 -5.93 1.99 4.37
N ARG A 95 -5.56 0.95 5.11
CA ARG A 95 -4.15 0.68 5.42
C ARG A 95 -3.36 0.35 4.15
N GLY A 96 -3.93 -0.50 3.31
CA GLY A 96 -3.34 -0.81 2.01
C GLY A 96 -3.17 0.43 1.14
N LEU A 97 -4.20 1.25 1.02
CA LEU A 97 -4.14 2.50 0.25
C LEU A 97 -3.07 3.45 0.78
N THR A 98 -2.98 3.59 2.09
CA THR A 98 -2.02 4.49 2.73
C THR A 98 -0.58 4.01 2.49
N ASN A 99 -0.34 2.70 2.60
CA ASN A 99 0.96 2.12 2.32
C ASN A 99 1.35 2.24 0.84
N MET A 100 0.40 2.06 -0.08
CA MET A 100 0.64 2.30 -1.51
C MET A 100 1.06 3.75 -1.77
N GLU A 101 0.33 4.69 -1.18
CA GLU A 101 0.59 6.12 -1.36
C GLU A 101 1.95 6.52 -0.77
N SER A 102 2.39 5.82 0.27
CA SER A 102 3.70 6.03 0.89
C SER A 102 4.85 5.48 0.06
N ASP A 103 4.59 4.63 -0.93
CA ASP A 103 5.64 4.14 -1.84
C ASP A 103 5.89 5.16 -2.94
N SER A 104 6.99 5.89 -2.80
CA SER A 104 7.40 6.92 -3.76
C SER A 104 7.63 6.39 -5.17
N ASN A 105 7.96 5.09 -5.33
CA ASN A 105 8.19 4.49 -6.64
C ASN A 105 6.90 4.30 -7.44
N LEU A 106 5.79 4.00 -6.76
CA LEU A 106 4.48 3.94 -7.44
C LEU A 106 4.09 5.31 -8.00
N PHE A 107 4.34 6.37 -7.24
CA PHE A 107 4.10 7.73 -7.69
C PHE A 107 5.03 8.12 -8.86
N GLN A 108 6.32 7.81 -8.73
CA GLN A 108 7.32 8.13 -9.76
C GLN A 108 7.05 7.37 -11.07
N GLU A 109 6.55 6.15 -10.98
CA GLU A 109 6.12 5.38 -12.14
C GLU A 109 4.99 6.07 -12.89
N LEU A 110 4.00 6.58 -12.16
CA LEU A 110 2.91 7.36 -12.73
C LEU A 110 3.43 8.60 -13.47
N MET A 111 4.52 9.17 -12.99
CA MET A 111 5.17 10.34 -13.58
C MET A 111 6.27 9.97 -14.59
N ASN A 112 6.39 8.71 -14.98
CA ASN A 112 7.42 8.19 -15.88
C ASN A 112 8.86 8.39 -15.38
N ILE A 113 9.06 8.42 -14.07
CA ILE A 113 10.39 8.49 -13.44
C ILE A 113 10.77 7.08 -13.00
N ASP A 114 11.77 6.50 -13.65
CA ASP A 114 12.22 5.14 -13.35
C ASP A 114 13.17 5.13 -12.15
N ARG A 115 12.67 4.66 -11.00
CA ARG A 115 13.46 4.43 -9.78
C ARG A 115 13.06 3.11 -9.13
N THR A 116 12.98 2.07 -9.94
CA THR A 116 12.54 0.74 -9.50
C THR A 116 13.51 0.07 -8.52
N ASP A 117 14.72 0.60 -8.34
CA ASP A 117 15.74 0.12 -7.41
C ASP A 117 15.52 0.54 -5.96
N ARG A 118 14.49 1.35 -5.67
CA ARG A 118 14.20 1.80 -4.30
C ARG A 118 13.49 0.72 -3.49
N ASP A 119 13.70 0.78 -2.17
CA ASP A 119 13.11 -0.13 -1.19
C ASP A 119 11.60 -0.29 -1.38
N PRO A 120 11.11 -1.51 -1.65
CA PRO A 120 9.70 -1.77 -1.87
C PRO A 120 8.92 -2.12 -0.59
N SER A 121 9.45 -1.82 0.60
CA SER A 121 8.85 -2.26 1.87
C SER A 121 7.40 -1.77 2.03
N LYS A 122 7.09 -0.55 1.64
CA LYS A 122 5.72 -0.02 1.71
C LYS A 122 4.78 -0.73 0.75
N SER A 123 5.24 -1.06 -0.45
CA SER A 123 4.47 -1.88 -1.39
C SER A 123 4.22 -3.28 -0.84
N ARG A 124 5.20 -3.90 -0.16
CA ARG A 124 5.02 -5.21 0.48
C ARG A 124 3.97 -5.14 1.58
N GLN A 125 3.99 -4.11 2.41
CA GLN A 125 2.99 -3.91 3.45
C GLN A 125 1.60 -3.70 2.86
N ALA A 126 1.47 -2.90 1.81
CA ALA A 126 0.20 -2.70 1.10
C ALA A 126 -0.35 -4.01 0.56
N PHE A 127 0.51 -4.82 -0.06
CA PHE A 127 0.13 -6.14 -0.57
C PHE A 127 -0.43 -7.03 0.54
N GLU A 128 0.24 -7.08 1.69
CA GLU A 128 -0.20 -7.88 2.84
C GLU A 128 -1.53 -7.38 3.40
N ASP A 129 -1.74 -6.08 3.46
CA ASP A 129 -3.00 -5.48 3.93
C ASP A 129 -4.17 -5.89 3.03
N PHE A 130 -4.00 -5.80 1.71
CA PHE A 130 -5.01 -6.20 0.74
C PHE A 130 -5.22 -7.71 0.72
N ARG A 131 -4.17 -8.49 0.86
CA ARG A 131 -4.26 -9.95 0.95
C ARG A 131 -5.09 -10.36 2.16
N ARG A 132 -4.84 -9.76 3.32
CA ARG A 132 -5.59 -10.02 4.55
C ARG A 132 -7.06 -9.66 4.39
N LEU A 133 -7.34 -8.51 3.77
CA LEU A 133 -8.71 -8.10 3.46
C LEU A 133 -9.44 -9.18 2.65
N ILE A 134 -8.84 -9.64 1.56
CA ILE A 134 -9.45 -10.61 0.66
C ILE A 134 -9.63 -11.97 1.32
N GLN A 135 -8.67 -12.41 2.13
CA GLN A 135 -8.73 -13.71 2.81
C GLN A 135 -9.73 -13.72 3.95
N GLN A 136 -9.77 -12.67 4.77
CA GLN A 136 -10.64 -12.62 5.95
C GLN A 136 -12.03 -12.07 5.63
N TYR A 137 -12.16 -11.25 4.62
CA TYR A 137 -13.42 -10.59 4.25
C TYR A 137 -13.65 -10.69 2.74
N PRO A 138 -13.82 -11.93 2.21
CA PRO A 138 -13.93 -12.13 0.75
C PRO A 138 -15.14 -11.43 0.13
N ASP A 139 -16.19 -11.20 0.92
CA ASP A 139 -17.41 -10.56 0.46
C ASP A 139 -17.41 -9.03 0.67
N SER A 140 -16.31 -8.47 1.12
CA SER A 140 -16.15 -7.04 1.31
C SER A 140 -16.36 -6.28 -0.01
N LYS A 141 -17.06 -5.16 0.05
CA LYS A 141 -17.22 -4.27 -1.11
C LYS A 141 -15.88 -3.70 -1.62
N TYR A 142 -14.81 -3.78 -0.81
CA TYR A 142 -13.48 -3.32 -1.17
C TYR A 142 -12.62 -4.42 -1.80
N ALA A 143 -13.06 -5.67 -1.79
CA ALA A 143 -12.25 -6.81 -2.20
C ALA A 143 -11.86 -6.74 -3.69
N ALA A 144 -12.80 -6.37 -4.56
CA ALA A 144 -12.53 -6.29 -6.01
C ALA A 144 -11.46 -5.23 -6.33
N ASP A 145 -11.57 -4.04 -5.76
CA ASP A 145 -10.59 -2.98 -5.93
C ASP A 145 -9.21 -3.38 -5.36
N ALA A 146 -9.22 -4.00 -4.17
CA ALA A 146 -7.99 -4.49 -3.55
C ALA A 146 -7.25 -5.50 -4.45
N LYS A 147 -7.98 -6.41 -5.10
CA LYS A 147 -7.39 -7.38 -6.03
C LYS A 147 -6.69 -6.69 -7.20
N GLN A 148 -7.31 -5.67 -7.77
CA GLN A 148 -6.71 -4.90 -8.87
C GLN A 148 -5.44 -4.20 -8.42
N ARG A 149 -5.45 -3.62 -7.23
CA ARG A 149 -4.27 -2.96 -6.67
C ARG A 149 -3.15 -3.94 -6.38
N MET A 150 -3.47 -5.15 -5.94
CA MET A 150 -2.47 -6.20 -5.73
C MET A 150 -1.74 -6.58 -7.02
N VAL A 151 -2.42 -6.57 -8.17
CA VAL A 151 -1.79 -6.81 -9.46
C VAL A 151 -0.70 -5.76 -9.74
N HIS A 152 -1.00 -4.48 -9.53
CA HIS A 152 -0.03 -3.40 -9.71
C HIS A 152 1.14 -3.50 -8.73
N ILE A 153 0.86 -3.86 -7.49
CA ILE A 153 1.90 -4.02 -6.47
C ILE A 153 2.82 -5.18 -6.82
N LYS A 154 2.27 -6.32 -7.24
CA LYS A 154 3.09 -7.47 -7.67
C LYS A 154 4.03 -7.09 -8.81
N ASP A 155 3.52 -6.36 -9.79
CA ASP A 155 4.34 -5.91 -10.91
C ASP A 155 5.46 -4.97 -10.43
N ARG A 156 5.16 -4.06 -9.51
CA ARG A 156 6.15 -3.19 -8.88
C ARG A 156 7.24 -4.01 -8.16
N LEU A 157 6.84 -5.04 -7.39
CA LEU A 157 7.77 -5.91 -6.67
C LEU A 157 8.63 -6.73 -7.65
N ALA A 158 8.04 -7.23 -8.72
CA ALA A 158 8.76 -7.95 -9.75
C ALA A 158 9.79 -7.04 -10.45
N ARG A 159 9.45 -5.80 -10.76
CA ARG A 159 10.38 -4.83 -11.35
C ARG A 159 11.56 -4.53 -10.45
N TYR A 160 11.32 -4.47 -9.14
CA TYR A 160 12.41 -4.31 -8.19
C TYR A 160 13.41 -5.47 -8.29
N GLU A 161 12.91 -6.71 -8.36
CA GLU A 161 13.77 -7.89 -8.52
C GLU A 161 14.53 -7.88 -9.85
N ILE A 162 13.89 -7.44 -10.94
CA ILE A 162 14.53 -7.28 -12.24
C ILE A 162 15.66 -6.24 -12.19
N ALA A 163 15.44 -5.12 -11.50
CA ALA A 163 16.47 -4.10 -11.33
C ALA A 163 17.72 -4.65 -10.61
N ILE A 164 17.51 -5.47 -9.57
CA ILE A 164 18.59 -6.16 -8.87
C ILE A 164 19.30 -7.14 -9.81
N ALA A 165 18.55 -7.94 -10.57
CA ALA A 165 19.12 -8.88 -11.54
C ALA A 165 20.01 -8.17 -12.56
N ARG A 166 19.55 -7.03 -13.08
CA ARG A 166 20.34 -6.22 -14.04
C ARG A 166 21.59 -5.64 -13.42
N PHE A 167 21.54 -5.25 -12.16
CA PHE A 167 22.71 -4.81 -11.41
C PHE A 167 23.76 -5.93 -11.35
N TYR A 168 23.34 -7.16 -11.07
CA TYR A 168 24.24 -8.31 -11.06
C TYR A 168 24.79 -8.62 -12.48
N MET A 169 23.97 -8.48 -13.51
CA MET A 169 24.41 -8.65 -14.91
C MET A 169 25.56 -7.69 -15.25
N ARG A 170 25.41 -6.42 -14.88
CA ARG A 170 26.46 -5.41 -15.12
C ARG A 170 27.76 -5.73 -14.39
N ARG A 171 27.69 -6.43 -13.28
CA ARG A 171 28.85 -6.85 -12.50
C ARG A 171 29.35 -8.25 -12.89
N GLN A 172 28.78 -8.85 -13.92
CA GLN A 172 29.11 -10.20 -14.39
C GLN A 172 28.87 -11.27 -13.32
N ALA A 173 28.00 -11.00 -12.36
CA ALA A 173 27.56 -11.94 -11.32
C ALA A 173 26.36 -12.75 -11.85
N TYR A 174 26.61 -13.61 -12.82
CA TYR A 174 25.55 -14.27 -13.61
C TYR A 174 24.75 -15.29 -12.81
N VAL A 175 25.35 -15.98 -11.83
CA VAL A 175 24.61 -16.89 -10.96
C VAL A 175 23.56 -16.11 -10.15
N ALA A 176 23.98 -14.99 -9.54
CA ALA A 176 23.10 -14.14 -8.78
C ALA A 176 21.99 -13.53 -9.65
N ALA A 177 22.33 -13.09 -10.87
CA ALA A 177 21.36 -12.55 -11.81
C ALA A 177 20.32 -13.59 -12.21
N ALA A 178 20.74 -14.80 -12.55
CA ALA A 178 19.84 -15.89 -12.92
C ALA A 178 18.91 -16.27 -11.76
N ASN A 179 19.43 -16.30 -10.53
CA ASN A 179 18.63 -16.62 -9.33
C ASN A 179 17.56 -15.55 -9.08
N ARG A 180 17.85 -14.28 -9.34
CA ARG A 180 16.83 -13.21 -9.23
C ARG A 180 15.76 -13.35 -10.28
N GLY A 181 16.13 -13.66 -11.52
CA GLY A 181 15.17 -13.94 -12.59
C GLY A 181 14.26 -15.12 -12.23
N ARG A 182 14.84 -16.20 -11.73
CA ARG A 182 14.05 -17.36 -11.28
C ARG A 182 13.08 -16.98 -10.15
N TYR A 183 13.52 -16.16 -9.21
CA TYR A 183 12.68 -15.68 -8.12
C TYR A 183 11.41 -15.00 -8.66
N VAL A 184 11.55 -14.15 -9.69
CA VAL A 184 10.41 -13.48 -10.33
C VAL A 184 9.42 -14.49 -10.90
N ILE A 185 9.92 -15.52 -11.59
CA ILE A 185 9.08 -16.55 -12.20
C ILE A 185 8.34 -17.36 -11.14
N GLU A 186 9.01 -17.70 -10.04
CA GLU A 186 8.44 -18.50 -8.96
C GLU A 186 7.42 -17.73 -8.12
N HIS A 187 7.69 -16.45 -7.84
CA HIS A 187 6.88 -15.64 -6.91
C HIS A 187 5.95 -14.64 -7.59
N PHE A 188 6.24 -14.24 -8.82
CA PHE A 188 5.45 -13.26 -9.57
C PHE A 188 5.13 -13.73 -10.99
N PRO A 189 4.57 -14.96 -11.12
CA PRO A 189 4.43 -15.60 -12.44
C PRO A 189 3.43 -14.92 -13.38
N ASN A 190 2.52 -14.11 -12.85
CA ASN A 190 1.46 -13.46 -13.62
C ASN A 190 1.73 -11.96 -13.85
N THR A 191 2.98 -11.53 -13.70
CA THR A 191 3.35 -10.14 -13.92
C THR A 191 3.89 -9.92 -15.33
N THR A 192 3.93 -8.65 -15.76
CA THR A 192 4.51 -8.25 -17.04
C THR A 192 6.03 -8.44 -17.09
N GLN A 193 6.66 -8.78 -15.98
CA GLN A 193 8.11 -8.89 -15.85
C GLN A 193 8.66 -10.29 -16.15
N VAL A 194 7.80 -11.29 -16.35
CA VAL A 194 8.21 -12.68 -16.55
C VAL A 194 9.10 -12.82 -17.80
N GLN A 195 8.76 -12.14 -18.89
CA GLN A 195 9.56 -12.17 -20.11
C GLN A 195 10.98 -11.66 -19.89
N GLN A 196 11.12 -10.53 -19.19
CA GLN A 196 12.42 -9.96 -18.88
C GLN A 196 13.23 -10.87 -17.94
N ALA A 197 12.56 -11.50 -16.96
CA ALA A 197 13.20 -12.47 -16.08
C ALA A 197 13.78 -13.64 -16.86
N LEU A 198 13.01 -14.20 -17.81
CA LEU A 198 13.47 -15.30 -18.65
C LEU A 198 14.64 -14.88 -19.54
N GLU A 199 14.61 -13.68 -20.12
CA GLU A 199 15.71 -13.15 -20.94
C GLU A 199 17.00 -13.02 -20.12
N ILE A 200 16.89 -12.53 -18.86
CA ILE A 200 18.03 -12.44 -17.95
C ILE A 200 18.59 -13.83 -17.64
N MET A 201 17.72 -14.81 -17.39
CA MET A 201 18.13 -16.19 -17.12
C MET A 201 18.84 -16.79 -18.33
N VAL A 202 18.30 -16.63 -19.53
CA VAL A 202 18.92 -17.13 -20.77
C VAL A 202 20.31 -16.53 -20.94
N SER A 203 20.46 -15.22 -20.85
CA SER A 203 21.74 -14.52 -20.96
C SER A 203 22.73 -15.00 -19.92
N SER A 204 22.29 -15.12 -18.67
CA SER A 204 23.16 -15.53 -17.54
C SER A 204 23.65 -16.97 -17.72
N TYR A 205 22.75 -17.89 -18.07
CA TYR A 205 23.11 -19.29 -18.28
C TYR A 205 24.05 -19.45 -19.48
N GLU A 206 23.85 -18.65 -20.53
CA GLU A 206 24.74 -18.63 -21.68
C GLU A 206 26.16 -18.21 -21.30
N GLN A 207 26.30 -17.14 -20.52
CA GLN A 207 27.61 -16.69 -20.02
C GLN A 207 28.27 -17.71 -19.10
N LEU A 208 27.50 -18.49 -18.36
CA LEU A 208 27.99 -19.54 -17.48
C LEU A 208 28.26 -20.88 -18.19
N GLY A 209 27.89 -20.99 -19.45
CA GLY A 209 28.03 -22.25 -20.20
C GLY A 209 27.04 -23.34 -19.77
N LEU A 210 25.95 -22.99 -19.11
CA LEU A 210 24.94 -23.92 -18.63
C LEU A 210 23.86 -24.13 -19.70
N LYS A 211 24.18 -24.89 -20.72
CA LYS A 211 23.38 -25.05 -21.95
C LYS A 211 22.00 -25.62 -21.69
N GLU A 212 21.87 -26.63 -20.82
CA GLU A 212 20.59 -27.24 -20.51
C GLU A 212 19.62 -26.26 -19.84
N LEU A 213 20.09 -25.53 -18.84
CA LEU A 213 19.29 -24.51 -18.17
C LEU A 213 18.91 -23.37 -19.12
N ARG A 214 19.85 -22.94 -20.00
CA ARG A 214 19.59 -21.96 -21.03
C ARG A 214 18.47 -22.42 -21.96
N ASP A 215 18.55 -23.65 -22.45
CA ASP A 215 17.56 -24.18 -23.39
C ASP A 215 16.18 -24.32 -22.76
N ASN A 216 16.12 -24.73 -21.49
CA ASN A 216 14.85 -24.78 -20.74
C ASN A 216 14.23 -23.41 -20.58
N ALA A 217 15.03 -22.40 -20.23
CA ALA A 217 14.55 -21.02 -20.11
C ALA A 217 14.09 -20.45 -21.47
N MET A 218 14.80 -20.76 -22.54
CA MET A 218 14.42 -20.36 -23.91
C MET A 218 13.09 -20.97 -24.34
N LYS A 219 12.85 -22.25 -24.02
CA LYS A 219 11.57 -22.91 -24.31
C LYS A 219 10.42 -22.20 -23.60
N THR A 220 10.60 -21.87 -22.32
CA THR A 220 9.59 -21.14 -21.55
C THR A 220 9.35 -19.75 -22.12
N LEU A 221 10.41 -19.05 -22.53
CA LEU A 221 10.31 -17.73 -23.15
C LEU A 221 9.50 -17.74 -24.44
N LYS A 222 9.69 -18.76 -25.29
CA LYS A 222 8.96 -18.91 -26.55
C LYS A 222 7.47 -19.22 -26.35
N LEU A 223 7.10 -19.80 -25.21
CA LEU A 223 5.71 -20.13 -24.88
C LEU A 223 4.94 -18.95 -24.29
N ASN A 224 5.63 -17.89 -23.91
CA ASN A 224 5.00 -16.70 -23.30
C ASN A 224 4.80 -15.54 -24.33
#